data_16d3c668b2d64c073ecf08cb32c37abf
#
_entry.id   16d3c668b2d64c073ecf08cb32c37abf
#
_cell.length_a   1.000
_cell.length_b   1.000
_cell.length_c   1.000
_cell.angle_alpha   90.00
_cell.angle_beta   90.00
_cell.angle_gamma   90.00
#
_symmetry.space_group_name_H-M   'P 1'
#
loop_
_entity.id
_entity.type
_entity.pdbx_description
1 polymer ?
#
loop_
_entity_poly.entity_id
_entity_poly.type
_entity_poly.pdbx_seq_one_letter_code
_entity_poly.pdbx_strand_id
1 'polypeptide(L)'
;TSVMLLAVDFPAAEAQSFVAGQAAQVMPDTTFETLNGTIRSVSGANPAGDASLMTCTVTIAVPNAGSLTTAQAAVAQVNGVSSLNSAHFTYQREETVVAAASGTVSELCVKEGSTVRQDDVILRITGKDLDKQTKNAADSLRAAELQMSSAEKTISHYTIDAPISGTIVDKKVKAGD
;
A
#
# COMPACT_ATOMS: atom_id res chain seq x y z
N THR A 1 -9.79 1.44 3.47
CA THR A 1 -8.98 1.66 4.68
C THR A 1 -9.72 1.17 5.92
N SER A 2 -8.98 0.61 6.88
CA SER A 2 -9.52 0.11 8.15
C SER A 2 -9.87 1.22 9.15
N VAL A 3 -9.55 2.48 8.81
CA VAL A 3 -9.80 3.66 9.65
C VAL A 3 -10.35 4.77 8.78
N MET A 4 -11.42 5.40 9.22
CA MET A 4 -11.99 6.61 8.65
C MET A 4 -11.66 7.79 9.55
N LEU A 5 -11.58 8.99 8.98
CA LEU A 5 -11.38 10.23 9.70
C LEU A 5 -12.66 11.06 9.65
N LEU A 6 -13.00 11.66 10.77
CA LEU A 6 -14.09 12.63 10.91
C LEU A 6 -13.49 13.94 11.42
N ALA A 7 -13.64 15.02 10.68
CA ALA A 7 -13.17 16.35 11.08
C ALA A 7 -14.38 17.24 11.40
N VAL A 8 -14.60 17.54 12.66
CA VAL A 8 -15.74 18.32 13.18
C VAL A 8 -15.26 19.45 14.08
N ASP A 9 -16.08 20.51 14.16
CA ASP A 9 -15.72 21.70 14.91
C ASP A 9 -16.34 21.66 16.31
N PHE A 10 -15.55 22.06 17.27
CA PHE A 10 -15.93 22.21 18.67
C PHE A 10 -15.70 23.66 19.14
N PRO A 11 -16.42 24.15 20.16
CA PRO A 11 -16.10 25.43 20.77
C PRO A 11 -14.65 25.44 21.26
N ALA A 12 -13.90 26.49 20.95
CA ALA A 12 -12.47 26.56 21.27
C ALA A 12 -12.20 26.46 22.79
N ALA A 13 -13.12 26.98 23.61
CA ALA A 13 -12.97 26.97 25.06
C ALA A 13 -12.87 25.53 25.62
N GLU A 14 -13.68 24.62 25.11
CA GLU A 14 -13.71 23.20 25.51
C GLU A 14 -12.63 22.41 24.80
N ALA A 15 -12.42 22.68 23.51
CA ALA A 15 -11.45 21.97 22.69
C ALA A 15 -9.99 22.14 23.12
N GLN A 16 -9.66 23.20 23.87
CA GLN A 16 -8.35 23.40 24.48
C GLN A 16 -7.95 22.31 25.46
N SER A 17 -8.94 21.63 26.06
CA SER A 17 -8.73 20.50 26.99
C SER A 17 -8.55 19.16 26.25
N PHE A 18 -8.81 19.09 24.96
CA PHE A 18 -8.75 17.85 24.20
C PHE A 18 -7.30 17.54 23.80
N VAL A 19 -6.94 16.26 23.95
CA VAL A 19 -5.61 15.78 23.60
C VAL A 19 -5.67 14.62 22.61
N ALA A 20 -4.63 14.52 21.78
CA ALA A 20 -4.50 13.38 20.88
C ALA A 20 -4.44 12.07 21.68
N GLY A 21 -5.12 11.04 21.20
CA GLY A 21 -5.27 9.76 21.87
C GLY A 21 -6.49 9.65 22.80
N GLN A 22 -7.21 10.75 23.05
CA GLN A 22 -8.41 10.75 23.87
C GLN A 22 -9.59 10.09 23.14
N ALA A 23 -10.44 9.37 23.88
CA ALA A 23 -11.64 8.74 23.37
C ALA A 23 -12.70 9.78 22.97
N ALA A 24 -13.35 9.53 21.84
CA ALA A 24 -14.47 10.29 21.33
C ALA A 24 -15.61 9.35 20.96
N GLN A 25 -16.84 9.80 21.12
CA GLN A 25 -18.02 9.09 20.62
C GLN A 25 -18.47 9.73 19.32
N VAL A 26 -18.75 8.91 18.32
CA VAL A 26 -19.18 9.36 16.99
C VAL A 26 -20.53 8.73 16.67
N MET A 27 -21.48 9.56 16.27
CA MET A 27 -22.83 9.14 15.92
C MET A 27 -23.09 9.44 14.44
N PRO A 28 -23.04 8.42 13.57
CA PRO A 28 -23.43 8.58 12.17
C PRO A 28 -24.91 8.92 12.04
N ASP A 29 -25.26 9.71 11.03
CA ASP A 29 -26.62 10.13 10.73
C ASP A 29 -27.52 8.99 10.21
N THR A 30 -26.89 7.95 9.64
CA THR A 30 -27.58 6.80 9.05
C THR A 30 -27.85 5.66 10.03
N THR A 31 -27.12 5.63 11.15
CA THR A 31 -27.29 4.62 12.19
C THR A 31 -27.33 5.32 13.55
N PHE A 32 -28.27 4.92 14.42
CA PHE A 32 -28.32 5.45 15.80
C PHE A 32 -27.28 4.81 16.72
N GLU A 33 -26.30 4.10 16.14
CA GLU A 33 -25.26 3.47 16.90
C GLU A 33 -24.12 4.45 17.20
N THR A 34 -23.65 4.43 18.43
CA THR A 34 -22.47 5.21 18.83
C THR A 34 -21.22 4.41 18.54
N LEU A 35 -20.34 4.97 17.72
CA LEU A 35 -19.05 4.42 17.41
C LEU A 35 -17.97 5.02 18.30
N ASN A 36 -17.03 4.20 18.73
CA ASN A 36 -15.87 4.66 19.47
C ASN A 36 -14.79 5.14 18.50
N GLY A 37 -14.41 6.41 18.66
CA GLY A 37 -13.30 7.02 17.94
C GLY A 37 -12.18 7.46 18.90
N THR A 38 -11.08 7.89 18.33
CA THR A 38 -9.92 8.43 19.05
C THR A 38 -9.51 9.75 18.42
N ILE A 39 -9.31 10.79 19.20
CA ILE A 39 -8.79 12.07 18.72
C ILE A 39 -7.40 11.88 18.14
N ARG A 40 -7.24 12.24 16.88
CA ARG A 40 -5.95 12.22 16.19
C ARG A 40 -5.23 13.56 16.30
N SER A 41 -5.95 14.64 16.10
CA SER A 41 -5.42 16.00 16.18
C SER A 41 -6.51 17.02 16.51
N VAL A 42 -6.09 18.11 17.14
CA VAL A 42 -6.90 19.29 17.40
C VAL A 42 -6.22 20.46 16.71
N SER A 43 -6.93 21.19 15.87
CA SER A 43 -6.38 22.41 15.24
C SER A 43 -6.31 23.58 16.22
N GLY A 44 -5.53 24.60 15.88
CA GLY A 44 -5.61 25.88 16.58
C GLY A 44 -6.98 26.52 16.46
N ALA A 45 -7.29 27.42 17.36
CA ALA A 45 -8.55 28.17 17.34
C ALA A 45 -8.67 29.04 16.09
N ASN A 46 -9.78 28.91 15.37
CA ASN A 46 -10.12 29.68 14.18
C ASN A 46 -11.45 30.41 14.40
N PRO A 47 -11.65 31.61 13.85
CA PRO A 47 -12.96 32.26 13.88
C PRO A 47 -13.94 31.47 12.99
N ALA A 48 -15.07 31.07 13.54
CA ALA A 48 -16.16 30.48 12.77
C ALA A 48 -17.02 31.61 12.20
N GLY A 49 -17.15 31.70 10.89
CA GLY A 49 -18.08 32.52 10.09
C GLY A 49 -18.46 33.90 10.64
N ASP A 50 -19.04 33.97 11.84
CA ASP A 50 -19.22 35.16 12.64
C ASP A 50 -18.10 35.32 13.66
N ALA A 51 -17.46 36.47 13.69
CA ALA A 51 -16.24 36.76 14.45
C ALA A 51 -16.37 36.62 15.99
N SER A 52 -17.54 36.23 16.49
CA SER A 52 -17.80 36.05 17.92
C SER A 52 -17.61 34.61 18.43
N LEU A 53 -17.53 33.62 17.57
CA LEU A 53 -17.33 32.22 17.97
C LEU A 53 -16.01 31.69 17.46
N MET A 54 -15.12 31.36 18.40
CA MET A 54 -13.88 30.67 18.09
C MET A 54 -14.11 29.17 18.15
N THR A 55 -13.68 28.44 17.11
CA THR A 55 -13.80 26.99 17.00
C THR A 55 -12.45 26.33 16.78
N CYS A 56 -12.33 25.08 17.20
CA CYS A 56 -11.22 24.19 16.87
C CYS A 56 -11.74 23.01 16.09
N THR A 57 -11.13 22.68 14.98
CA THR A 57 -11.43 21.47 14.23
C THR A 57 -10.72 20.28 14.88
N VAL A 58 -11.49 19.29 15.30
CA VAL A 58 -10.99 18.05 15.90
C VAL A 58 -11.11 16.93 14.88
N THR A 59 -10.00 16.32 14.56
CA THR A 59 -9.96 15.14 13.69
C THR A 59 -9.99 13.88 14.53
N ILE A 60 -11.01 13.06 14.32
CA ILE A 60 -11.26 11.82 15.05
C ILE A 60 -11.06 10.64 14.12
N ALA A 61 -10.25 9.68 14.55
CA ALA A 61 -10.06 8.41 13.87
C ALA A 61 -11.09 7.39 14.36
N VAL A 62 -11.87 6.83 13.45
CA VAL A 62 -12.91 5.84 13.74
C VAL A 62 -12.56 4.52 13.04
N PRO A 63 -12.46 3.41 13.78
CA PRO A 63 -12.26 2.09 13.15
C PRO A 63 -13.41 1.77 12.20
N ASN A 64 -13.06 1.33 10.99
CA ASN A 64 -14.04 0.92 9.98
C ASN A 64 -13.96 -0.57 9.73
N ALA A 65 -14.96 -1.31 10.17
CA ALA A 65 -15.12 -2.74 9.86
C ALA A 65 -15.67 -3.01 8.45
N GLY A 66 -15.86 -1.95 7.64
CA GLY A 66 -16.38 -2.04 6.27
C GLY A 66 -17.77 -1.41 6.08
N SER A 67 -18.40 -0.89 7.15
CA SER A 67 -19.75 -0.30 7.10
C SER A 67 -19.76 1.22 6.90
N LEU A 68 -18.64 1.91 7.21
CA LEU A 68 -18.56 3.35 7.05
C LEU A 68 -18.10 3.73 5.65
N THR A 69 -18.77 4.72 5.07
CA THR A 69 -18.46 5.27 3.74
C THR A 69 -18.31 6.79 3.80
N THR A 70 -17.71 7.37 2.78
CA THR A 70 -17.58 8.84 2.66
C THR A 70 -18.89 9.57 2.40
N ALA A 71 -19.95 8.84 2.04
CA ALA A 71 -21.29 9.42 1.85
C ALA A 71 -22.02 9.70 3.19
N GLN A 72 -21.57 9.07 4.28
CA GLN A 72 -22.18 9.23 5.60
C GLN A 72 -21.59 10.43 6.31
N ALA A 73 -22.45 11.20 6.96
CA ALA A 73 -22.07 12.26 7.88
C ALA A 73 -22.22 11.80 9.33
N ALA A 74 -21.51 12.42 10.23
CA ALA A 74 -21.60 12.13 11.66
C ALA A 74 -21.37 13.39 12.50
N VAL A 75 -21.89 13.36 13.71
CA VAL A 75 -21.52 14.27 14.79
C VAL A 75 -20.62 13.54 15.78
N ALA A 76 -19.85 14.29 16.55
CA ALA A 76 -19.01 13.70 17.57
C ALA A 76 -19.24 14.32 18.94
N GLN A 77 -18.96 13.55 19.98
CA GLN A 77 -19.01 13.99 21.36
C GLN A 77 -17.69 13.62 22.07
N VAL A 78 -17.10 14.57 22.77
CA VAL A 78 -15.88 14.40 23.57
C VAL A 78 -16.13 14.95 24.95
N ASN A 79 -15.93 14.15 26.00
CA ASN A 79 -16.17 14.53 27.40
C ASN A 79 -17.58 15.14 27.65
N GLY A 80 -18.60 14.70 26.93
CA GLY A 80 -19.94 15.25 27.04
C GLY A 80 -20.20 16.50 26.22
N VAL A 81 -19.20 17.07 25.56
CA VAL A 81 -19.33 18.22 24.64
C VAL A 81 -19.58 17.69 23.24
N SER A 82 -20.66 18.15 22.60
CA SER A 82 -21.00 17.78 21.22
C SER A 82 -20.35 18.73 20.22
N SER A 83 -20.03 18.20 19.03
CA SER A 83 -19.57 19.02 17.90
C SER A 83 -20.65 20.02 17.47
N LEU A 84 -20.21 21.15 16.94
CA LEU A 84 -21.06 22.22 16.46
C LEU A 84 -21.68 21.92 15.09
N ASN A 85 -21.03 21.05 14.33
CA ASN A 85 -21.42 20.65 12.99
C ASN A 85 -21.38 19.12 12.83
N SER A 86 -22.00 18.64 11.77
CA SER A 86 -21.77 17.31 11.23
C SER A 86 -20.77 17.39 10.08
N ALA A 87 -20.00 16.34 9.87
CA ALA A 87 -19.06 16.24 8.74
C ALA A 87 -19.10 14.84 8.14
N HIS A 88 -18.72 14.75 6.88
CA HIS A 88 -18.58 13.47 6.21
C HIS A 88 -17.28 12.75 6.61
N PHE A 89 -17.35 11.42 6.63
CA PHE A 89 -16.16 10.62 6.82
C PHE A 89 -15.23 10.75 5.62
N THR A 90 -13.93 10.73 5.87
CA THR A 90 -12.88 10.69 4.85
C THR A 90 -11.98 9.49 5.07
N TYR A 91 -11.38 8.98 4.01
CA TYR A 91 -10.40 7.90 4.15
C TYR A 91 -9.11 8.42 4.77
N GLN A 92 -8.57 7.68 5.70
CA GLN A 92 -7.24 8.00 6.25
C GLN A 92 -6.17 7.92 5.17
N ARG A 93 -6.31 6.95 4.26
CA ARG A 93 -5.43 6.76 3.11
C ARG A 93 -6.24 6.14 1.98
N GLU A 94 -6.15 6.72 0.82
CA GLU A 94 -6.71 6.21 -0.42
C GLU A 94 -5.59 6.08 -1.44
N GLU A 95 -5.52 4.95 -2.11
CA GLU A 95 -4.57 4.71 -3.17
C GLU A 95 -5.27 4.09 -4.38
N THR A 96 -5.02 4.68 -5.53
CA THR A 96 -5.46 4.13 -6.81
C THR A 96 -4.41 3.18 -7.34
N VAL A 97 -4.77 1.90 -7.46
CA VAL A 97 -3.90 0.89 -8.07
C VAL A 97 -4.12 0.88 -9.57
N VAL A 98 -3.08 1.21 -10.32
CA VAL A 98 -3.09 1.19 -11.79
C VAL A 98 -2.29 0.00 -12.27
N ALA A 99 -2.83 -0.77 -13.21
CA ALA A 99 -2.12 -1.88 -13.83
C ALA A 99 -0.93 -1.34 -14.65
N ALA A 100 0.25 -1.95 -14.46
CA ALA A 100 1.46 -1.60 -15.20
C ALA A 100 1.46 -2.11 -16.66
N ALA A 101 0.51 -2.98 -17.01
CA ALA A 101 0.39 -3.57 -18.34
C ALA A 101 -1.05 -3.51 -18.84
N SER A 102 -1.21 -3.33 -20.16
CA SER A 102 -2.50 -3.38 -20.83
C SER A 102 -2.89 -4.83 -21.15
N GLY A 103 -4.16 -5.14 -20.98
CA GLY A 103 -4.66 -6.49 -21.26
C GLY A 103 -6.14 -6.63 -20.93
N THR A 104 -6.66 -7.84 -21.04
CA THR A 104 -8.03 -8.17 -20.65
C THR A 104 -8.02 -8.73 -19.24
N VAL A 105 -8.89 -8.22 -18.37
CA VAL A 105 -9.07 -8.79 -17.03
C VAL A 105 -9.66 -10.19 -17.19
N SER A 106 -8.91 -11.19 -16.79
CA SER A 106 -9.36 -12.59 -16.83
C SER A 106 -10.09 -13.00 -15.56
N GLU A 107 -9.70 -12.42 -14.44
CA GLU A 107 -10.28 -12.75 -13.14
C GLU A 107 -10.17 -11.54 -12.21
N LEU A 108 -11.25 -11.26 -11.49
CA LEU A 108 -11.28 -10.31 -10.40
C LEU A 108 -11.35 -11.10 -9.08
N CYS A 109 -10.28 -11.06 -8.29
CA CYS A 109 -10.13 -11.86 -7.08
C CYS A 109 -10.76 -11.21 -5.84
N VAL A 110 -11.11 -9.92 -5.93
CA VAL A 110 -11.66 -9.14 -4.81
C VAL A 110 -13.01 -8.53 -5.19
N LYS A 111 -13.83 -8.26 -4.19
CA LYS A 111 -15.13 -7.57 -4.33
C LYS A 111 -15.05 -6.24 -3.62
N GLU A 112 -15.94 -5.32 -3.97
CA GLU A 112 -16.15 -4.08 -3.23
C GLU A 112 -16.41 -4.37 -1.75
N GLY A 113 -15.74 -3.65 -0.85
CA GLY A 113 -15.80 -3.88 0.59
C GLY A 113 -14.88 -4.99 1.12
N SER A 114 -14.17 -5.74 0.25
CA SER A 114 -13.23 -6.76 0.71
C SER A 114 -12.01 -6.15 1.41
N THR A 115 -11.58 -6.78 2.49
CA THR A 115 -10.30 -6.46 3.13
C THR A 115 -9.18 -7.18 2.38
N VAL A 116 -8.16 -6.44 1.99
CA VAL A 116 -6.95 -6.96 1.32
C VAL A 116 -5.71 -6.69 2.15
N ARG A 117 -4.72 -7.54 2.04
CA ARG A 117 -3.39 -7.39 2.64
C ARG A 117 -2.39 -7.01 1.56
N GLN A 118 -1.25 -6.55 1.99
CA GLN A 118 -0.12 -6.35 1.08
C GLN A 118 0.19 -7.68 0.35
N ASP A 119 0.46 -7.59 -0.95
CA ASP A 119 0.77 -8.71 -1.84
C ASP A 119 -0.41 -9.64 -2.19
N ASP A 120 -1.64 -9.35 -1.71
CA ASP A 120 -2.83 -10.06 -2.17
C ASP A 120 -3.11 -9.78 -3.65
N VAL A 121 -3.48 -10.83 -4.38
CA VAL A 121 -3.84 -10.72 -5.80
C VAL A 121 -5.23 -10.09 -5.92
N ILE A 122 -5.28 -8.89 -6.49
CA ILE A 122 -6.53 -8.14 -6.69
C ILE A 122 -7.23 -8.58 -7.98
N LEU A 123 -6.47 -8.70 -9.07
CA LEU A 123 -6.99 -9.10 -10.38
C LEU A 123 -5.90 -9.79 -11.21
N ARG A 124 -6.33 -10.55 -12.20
CA ARG A 124 -5.45 -11.18 -13.20
C ARG A 124 -5.72 -10.58 -14.57
N ILE A 125 -4.65 -10.24 -15.27
CA ILE A 125 -4.72 -9.69 -16.63
C ILE A 125 -4.09 -10.72 -17.57
N THR A 126 -4.75 -10.96 -18.69
CA THR A 126 -4.21 -11.75 -19.79
C THR A 126 -4.19 -10.91 -21.07
N GLY A 127 -3.27 -11.22 -21.96
CA GLY A 127 -3.17 -10.55 -23.25
C GLY A 127 -2.06 -11.13 -24.11
N LYS A 128 -2.29 -11.17 -25.41
CA LYS A 128 -1.30 -11.70 -26.39
C LYS A 128 0.05 -10.99 -26.33
N ASP A 129 0.04 -9.71 -25.97
CA ASP A 129 1.28 -8.93 -25.86
C ASP A 129 2.07 -9.26 -24.59
N LEU A 130 1.38 -9.56 -23.47
CA LEU A 130 2.00 -10.05 -22.24
C LEU A 130 2.63 -11.44 -22.46
N ASP A 131 1.93 -12.34 -23.15
CA ASP A 131 2.45 -13.66 -23.49
C ASP A 131 3.68 -13.57 -24.38
N LYS A 132 3.68 -12.66 -25.37
CA LYS A 132 4.84 -12.39 -26.22
C LYS A 132 6.02 -11.81 -25.44
N GLN A 133 5.78 -10.84 -24.57
CA GLN A 133 6.84 -10.23 -23.74
C GLN A 133 7.47 -11.27 -22.82
N THR A 134 6.67 -12.12 -22.17
CA THR A 134 7.15 -13.20 -21.31
C THR A 134 7.97 -14.20 -22.10
N LYS A 135 7.50 -14.59 -23.29
CA LYS A 135 8.25 -15.50 -24.16
C LYS A 135 9.59 -14.90 -24.62
N ASN A 136 9.57 -13.64 -25.08
CA ASN A 136 10.79 -12.96 -25.50
C ASN A 136 11.82 -12.84 -24.35
N ALA A 137 11.34 -12.54 -23.13
CA ALA A 137 12.21 -12.49 -21.95
C ALA A 137 12.82 -13.87 -21.63
N ALA A 138 12.01 -14.93 -21.71
CA ALA A 138 12.49 -16.30 -21.52
C ALA A 138 13.50 -16.73 -22.59
N ASP A 139 13.26 -16.40 -23.85
CA ASP A 139 14.18 -16.68 -24.96
C ASP A 139 15.51 -15.92 -24.79
N SER A 140 15.45 -14.65 -24.35
CA SER A 140 16.64 -13.84 -24.05
C SER A 140 17.46 -14.41 -22.88
N LEU A 141 16.80 -14.86 -21.82
CA LEU A 141 17.46 -15.53 -20.69
C LEU A 141 18.16 -16.80 -21.16
N ARG A 142 17.49 -17.63 -21.93
CA ARG A 142 18.07 -18.88 -22.46
C ARG A 142 19.28 -18.61 -23.37
N ALA A 143 19.22 -17.56 -24.19
CA ALA A 143 20.36 -17.16 -25.02
C ALA A 143 21.55 -16.73 -24.16
N ALA A 144 21.35 -15.98 -23.09
CA ALA A 144 22.40 -15.57 -22.16
C ALA A 144 23.01 -16.77 -21.43
N GLU A 145 22.21 -17.74 -21.00
CA GLU A 145 22.69 -18.99 -20.37
C GLU A 145 23.55 -19.82 -21.31
N LEU A 146 23.15 -19.92 -22.59
CA LEU A 146 23.96 -20.62 -23.62
C LEU A 146 25.29 -19.90 -23.87
N GLN A 147 25.28 -18.56 -23.92
CA GLN A 147 26.53 -17.79 -24.06
C GLN A 147 27.44 -17.99 -22.86
N MET A 148 26.91 -17.97 -21.65
CA MET A 148 27.67 -18.24 -20.42
C MET A 148 28.27 -19.64 -20.43
N SER A 149 27.50 -20.67 -20.77
CA SER A 149 27.97 -22.05 -20.88
C SER A 149 29.06 -22.20 -21.97
N SER A 150 28.92 -21.47 -23.08
CA SER A 150 29.97 -21.47 -24.15
C SER A 150 31.26 -20.80 -23.68
N ALA A 151 31.13 -19.68 -22.93
CA ALA A 151 32.31 -19.01 -22.36
C ALA A 151 33.03 -19.90 -21.33
N GLU A 152 32.25 -20.57 -20.44
CA GLU A 152 32.82 -21.52 -19.47
C GLU A 152 33.57 -22.67 -20.14
N LYS A 153 33.02 -23.25 -21.22
CA LYS A 153 33.69 -24.26 -22.02
C LYS A 153 34.99 -23.73 -22.65
N THR A 154 34.95 -22.50 -23.19
CA THR A 154 36.13 -21.88 -23.75
C THR A 154 37.22 -21.69 -22.68
N ILE A 155 36.82 -21.22 -21.48
CA ILE A 155 37.77 -21.06 -20.36
C ILE A 155 38.36 -22.41 -19.95
N SER A 156 37.55 -23.49 -19.91
CA SER A 156 38.02 -24.82 -19.55
C SER A 156 39.05 -25.38 -20.55
N HIS A 157 38.99 -24.91 -21.81
CA HIS A 157 39.99 -25.31 -22.83
C HIS A 157 41.36 -24.65 -22.63
N TYR A 158 41.47 -23.59 -21.82
CA TYR A 158 42.76 -23.00 -21.45
C TYR A 158 43.51 -23.80 -20.37
N THR A 159 42.84 -24.76 -19.73
CA THR A 159 43.45 -25.68 -18.78
C THR A 159 43.47 -27.06 -19.38
N ILE A 160 44.65 -27.67 -19.43
CA ILE A 160 44.82 -29.03 -19.92
C ILE A 160 45.13 -29.92 -18.72
N ASP A 161 44.15 -30.74 -18.37
CA ASP A 161 44.25 -31.68 -17.26
C ASP A 161 44.64 -33.05 -17.75
N ALA A 162 45.36 -33.80 -16.91
CA ALA A 162 45.74 -35.17 -17.23
C ALA A 162 44.51 -36.09 -17.26
N PRO A 163 44.19 -36.76 -18.38
CA PRO A 163 43.03 -37.63 -18.50
C PRO A 163 43.15 -38.95 -17.70
N ILE A 164 44.37 -39.32 -17.30
CA ILE A 164 44.65 -40.51 -16.50
C ILE A 164 45.76 -40.21 -15.49
N SER A 165 45.84 -40.98 -14.43
CA SER A 165 46.95 -40.93 -13.50
C SER A 165 48.19 -41.63 -14.10
N GLY A 166 49.34 -40.97 -14.05
CA GLY A 166 50.58 -41.53 -14.63
C GLY A 166 51.80 -40.62 -14.41
N THR A 167 52.94 -41.05 -14.92
CA THR A 167 54.18 -40.24 -14.91
C THR A 167 54.42 -39.66 -16.31
N ILE A 168 54.72 -38.34 -16.37
CA ILE A 168 54.99 -37.66 -17.63
C ILE A 168 56.40 -38.14 -18.11
N VAL A 169 56.43 -38.79 -19.27
CA VAL A 169 57.64 -39.35 -19.83
C VAL A 169 58.39 -38.35 -20.74
N ASP A 170 57.62 -37.49 -21.43
CA ASP A 170 58.16 -36.46 -22.33
C ASP A 170 57.33 -35.19 -22.29
N LYS A 171 57.98 -34.04 -22.37
CA LYS A 171 57.37 -32.72 -22.38
C LYS A 171 57.87 -31.88 -23.54
N LYS A 172 57.11 -31.70 -24.62
CA LYS A 172 57.45 -31.00 -25.86
C LYS A 172 57.14 -29.49 -25.88
N VAL A 173 56.58 -28.97 -24.84
CA VAL A 173 56.14 -27.53 -24.70
C VAL A 173 56.84 -26.85 -23.53
N LYS A 174 57.10 -25.56 -23.65
CA LYS A 174 57.70 -24.71 -22.60
C LYS A 174 56.76 -23.56 -22.25
N ALA A 175 56.99 -22.98 -21.10
CA ALA A 175 56.24 -21.75 -20.73
C ALA A 175 56.62 -20.63 -21.71
N GLY A 176 55.59 -20.04 -22.36
CA GLY A 176 55.76 -18.99 -23.37
C GLY A 176 55.71 -19.44 -24.83
N ASP A 177 55.53 -20.73 -25.10
CA ASP A 177 55.30 -21.23 -26.47
C ASP A 177 53.90 -20.90 -26.96
#